data_b3250b4dcebe1f4fba02ad7d501428d8
#
_entry.id   b3250b4dcebe1f4fba02ad7d501428d8
#
_cell.length_a   1.000
_cell.length_b   1.000
_cell.length_c   1.000
_cell.angle_alpha   90.00
_cell.angle_beta   90.00
_cell.angle_gamma   90.00
#
_symmetry.space_group_name_H-M   'P 1'
#
loop_
_entity.id
_entity.type
_entity.pdbx_description
1 polymer ?
#
loop_
_entity_poly.entity_id
_entity_poly.type
_entity_poly.pdbx_seq_one_letter_code
_entity_poly.pdbx_strand_id
1 'polypeptide(L)'
;MIKIIFINTLRRVRFAPSPTGPLHVGGLRTALFNYLFAKRTGGSFILRIEDTDKRREVAGAEKYIIDALNWCGIFPDERPGTKSAFGPYRQSERNHIYSKEIKKLVDSGHAYYAFDSEEELASCRSECEKRGETFIYNFESRLELKNSLSMSKGEVTGLLKEGKGHVVRFLVPKNKNINTVDVIRGESNINSGLLDDKVLMKADGTPTYHFANVVDDHLMKITHVIRGEEWLPSLAIHFLLYEAFGWKRPSFAHLPLILNPNGKGKLSKRSGEKGGFPVFPIRWEGETKLTGFKEYGILPAGLVNYLTTLGWSPKEGSGILSLEELTKMFQLKSVVSGGANFDLEKLKWFNHKHIQVASNEFLVDKLQALNDSARKTEKKRLTNAVGMVKERANTVSELWELLKYLFLDPKEYDEKSLKKIKKDGLDKICSEIISLCEYTDDPCSFVDSLKMWGEKNGFGAGQIMMTTRTILVGGLSGIDLQKIISFIGLEVVSKRVVAFSKMNI
;
A
#
# COMPACT_ATOMS: atom_id res chain seq x y z
N MET A 1 -38.69 30.50 17.49
CA MET A 1 -37.54 29.56 17.60
C MET A 1 -37.43 28.77 16.29
N ILE A 2 -36.64 29.28 15.32
CA ILE A 2 -36.44 28.63 14.01
C ILE A 2 -35.51 27.45 14.25
N LYS A 3 -36.00 26.21 14.18
CA LYS A 3 -35.20 25.02 14.10
C LYS A 3 -34.42 25.08 12.78
N ILE A 4 -33.13 25.45 12.86
CA ILE A 4 -32.20 25.25 11.77
C ILE A 4 -32.05 23.73 11.61
N ILE A 5 -32.76 23.16 10.64
CA ILE A 5 -32.56 21.80 10.21
C ILE A 5 -31.18 21.79 9.54
N PHE A 6 -30.13 21.41 10.29
CA PHE A 6 -28.87 21.00 9.68
C PHE A 6 -29.20 19.79 8.79
N ILE A 7 -29.38 20.05 7.48
CA ILE A 7 -29.33 18.98 6.49
C ILE A 7 -27.90 18.43 6.58
N ASN A 8 -27.75 17.37 7.36
CA ASN A 8 -26.50 16.65 7.51
C ASN A 8 -26.27 15.93 6.16
N THR A 9 -25.74 16.67 5.18
CA THR A 9 -25.41 16.09 3.87
C THR A 9 -24.36 15.02 4.16
N LEU A 10 -24.74 13.76 3.97
CA LEU A 10 -23.86 12.60 4.11
C LEU A 10 -22.56 12.87 3.35
N ARG A 11 -21.43 12.70 4.02
CA ARG A 11 -20.12 12.90 3.41
C ARG A 11 -19.89 11.81 2.36
N ARG A 12 -19.45 12.21 1.17
CA ARG A 12 -19.11 11.29 0.09
C ARG A 12 -17.68 11.56 -0.34
N VAL A 13 -16.86 10.54 -0.30
CA VAL A 13 -15.45 10.59 -0.70
C VAL A 13 -15.13 9.45 -1.65
N ARG A 14 -14.04 9.57 -2.38
CA ARG A 14 -13.65 8.56 -3.35
C ARG A 14 -12.16 8.30 -3.34
N PHE A 15 -11.79 7.04 -3.52
CA PHE A 15 -10.51 6.63 -4.04
C PHE A 15 -10.67 6.39 -5.55
N ALA A 16 -9.83 7.03 -6.35
CA ALA A 16 -9.99 7.07 -7.81
C ALA A 16 -8.69 6.70 -8.51
N PRO A 17 -8.26 5.42 -8.42
CA PRO A 17 -7.02 4.97 -9.04
C PRO A 17 -7.21 4.71 -10.55
N SER A 18 -6.14 4.95 -11.33
CA SER A 18 -6.02 4.44 -12.69
C SER A 18 -5.48 3.00 -12.65
N PRO A 19 -6.04 2.06 -13.44
CA PRO A 19 -5.63 0.65 -13.44
C PRO A 19 -4.36 0.43 -14.30
N THR A 20 -3.27 1.13 -13.97
CA THR A 20 -2.00 1.12 -14.72
C THR A 20 -0.94 0.20 -14.11
N GLY A 21 -1.35 -0.73 -13.24
CA GLY A 21 -0.50 -1.69 -12.56
C GLY A 21 -0.91 -1.92 -11.10
N PRO A 22 -0.05 -2.58 -10.30
CA PRO A 22 -0.37 -2.88 -8.92
C PRO A 22 -0.46 -1.63 -8.04
N LEU A 23 -1.41 -1.64 -7.11
CA LEU A 23 -1.62 -0.57 -6.16
C LEU A 23 -0.40 -0.41 -5.23
N HIS A 24 0.25 0.74 -5.27
CA HIS A 24 1.34 1.09 -4.36
C HIS A 24 0.79 1.45 -2.96
N VAL A 25 1.59 1.26 -1.90
CA VAL A 25 1.18 1.63 -0.52
C VAL A 25 0.79 3.10 -0.36
N GLY A 26 1.31 4.00 -1.19
CA GLY A 26 0.87 5.40 -1.23
C GLY A 26 -0.59 5.53 -1.65
N GLY A 27 -1.02 4.77 -2.66
CA GLY A 27 -2.42 4.67 -3.07
C GLY A 27 -3.28 4.00 -1.99
N LEU A 28 -2.78 2.91 -1.39
CA LEU A 28 -3.48 2.23 -0.29
C LEU A 28 -3.71 3.17 0.90
N ARG A 29 -2.70 3.97 1.30
CA ARG A 29 -2.87 4.98 2.37
C ARG A 29 -3.93 6.03 1.99
N THR A 30 -3.94 6.47 0.73
CA THR A 30 -4.97 7.40 0.24
C THR A 30 -6.38 6.78 0.35
N ALA A 31 -6.53 5.52 -0.05
CA ALA A 31 -7.80 4.78 0.12
C ALA A 31 -8.19 4.66 1.60
N LEU A 32 -7.23 4.29 2.47
CA LEU A 32 -7.44 4.17 3.91
C LEU A 32 -7.94 5.49 4.53
N PHE A 33 -7.33 6.63 4.21
CA PHE A 33 -7.74 7.92 4.78
C PHE A 33 -9.12 8.36 4.29
N ASN A 34 -9.46 8.07 3.02
CA ASN A 34 -10.83 8.25 2.51
C ASN A 34 -11.82 7.37 3.28
N TYR A 35 -11.49 6.09 3.48
CA TYR A 35 -12.32 5.14 4.22
C TYR A 35 -12.55 5.59 5.67
N LEU A 36 -11.49 5.93 6.40
CA LEU A 36 -11.57 6.39 7.78
C LEU A 36 -12.44 7.65 7.91
N PHE A 37 -12.25 8.61 7.01
CA PHE A 37 -13.05 9.83 6.98
C PHE A 37 -14.53 9.55 6.69
N ALA A 38 -14.84 8.73 5.69
CA ALA A 38 -16.21 8.35 5.35
C ALA A 38 -16.89 7.67 6.54
N LYS A 39 -16.27 6.62 7.09
CA LYS A 39 -16.87 5.83 8.17
C LYS A 39 -17.04 6.64 9.46
N ARG A 40 -16.07 7.51 9.81
CA ARG A 40 -16.20 8.42 10.95
C ARG A 40 -17.39 9.36 10.84
N THR A 41 -17.66 9.84 9.63
CA THR A 41 -18.70 10.85 9.40
C THR A 41 -20.06 10.25 9.00
N GLY A 42 -20.21 8.91 9.06
CA GLY A 42 -21.42 8.20 8.62
C GLY A 42 -21.70 8.36 7.12
N GLY A 43 -20.65 8.64 6.34
CA GLY A 43 -20.72 8.88 4.90
C GLY A 43 -20.40 7.66 4.04
N SER A 44 -20.23 7.86 2.73
CA SER A 44 -19.94 6.81 1.75
C SER A 44 -18.52 6.92 1.22
N PHE A 45 -17.84 5.78 1.13
CA PHE A 45 -16.55 5.60 0.48
C PHE A 45 -16.73 4.92 -0.88
N ILE A 46 -16.33 5.60 -1.96
CA ILE A 46 -16.52 5.19 -3.35
C ILE A 46 -15.18 4.77 -3.94
N LEU A 47 -15.16 3.64 -4.66
CA LEU A 47 -14.08 3.27 -5.56
C LEU A 47 -14.49 3.59 -6.99
N ARG A 48 -13.81 4.56 -7.62
CA ARG A 48 -13.97 4.91 -9.03
C ARG A 48 -12.71 4.52 -9.80
N ILE A 49 -12.84 3.77 -10.87
CA ILE A 49 -11.73 3.39 -11.75
C ILE A 49 -11.57 4.43 -12.85
N GLU A 50 -10.38 5.05 -12.92
CA GLU A 50 -10.05 6.07 -13.92
C GLU A 50 -9.26 5.43 -15.06
N ASP A 51 -10.00 4.76 -15.98
CA ASP A 51 -9.55 3.95 -17.11
C ASP A 51 -9.70 4.66 -18.47
N THR A 52 -9.66 5.99 -18.48
CA THR A 52 -9.74 6.80 -19.71
C THR A 52 -8.50 6.71 -20.60
N ASP A 53 -7.39 6.21 -20.10
CA ASP A 53 -6.15 5.98 -20.85
C ASP A 53 -5.93 4.49 -21.10
N LYS A 54 -6.56 3.99 -22.16
CA LYS A 54 -6.48 2.57 -22.56
C LYS A 54 -5.06 2.11 -22.90
N ARG A 55 -4.15 3.00 -23.30
CA ARG A 55 -2.77 2.65 -23.64
C ARG A 55 -1.95 2.25 -22.41
N ARG A 56 -2.32 2.77 -21.24
CA ARG A 56 -1.64 2.49 -19.96
C ARG A 56 -2.41 1.51 -19.07
N GLU A 57 -3.57 1.04 -19.52
CA GLU A 57 -4.33 0.05 -18.78
C GLU A 57 -3.59 -1.29 -18.75
N VAL A 58 -3.49 -1.89 -17.57
CA VAL A 58 -2.84 -3.19 -17.35
C VAL A 58 -3.89 -4.22 -16.93
N ALA A 59 -3.95 -5.31 -17.66
CA ALA A 59 -4.88 -6.40 -17.39
C ALA A 59 -4.73 -6.90 -15.92
N GLY A 60 -5.85 -7.05 -15.23
CA GLY A 60 -5.89 -7.51 -13.84
C GLY A 60 -5.64 -6.42 -12.79
N ALA A 61 -5.26 -5.19 -13.17
CA ALA A 61 -4.96 -4.12 -12.22
C ALA A 61 -6.20 -3.69 -11.41
N GLU A 62 -7.37 -3.60 -12.02
CA GLU A 62 -8.62 -3.31 -11.30
C GLU A 62 -8.91 -4.38 -10.24
N LYS A 63 -8.85 -5.66 -10.62
CA LYS A 63 -9.04 -6.77 -9.68
C LYS A 63 -8.04 -6.71 -8.53
N TYR A 64 -6.77 -6.45 -8.84
CA TYR A 64 -5.73 -6.31 -7.85
C TYR A 64 -6.02 -5.18 -6.86
N ILE A 65 -6.47 -4.01 -7.34
CA ILE A 65 -6.84 -2.88 -6.47
C ILE A 65 -7.93 -3.30 -5.49
N ILE A 66 -8.98 -3.99 -5.97
CA ILE A 66 -10.08 -4.48 -5.13
C ILE A 66 -9.58 -5.50 -4.12
N ASP A 67 -8.77 -6.46 -4.54
CA ASP A 67 -8.23 -7.51 -3.67
C ASP A 67 -7.30 -6.93 -2.60
N ALA A 68 -6.48 -5.94 -2.94
CA ALA A 68 -5.60 -5.24 -2.01
C ALA A 68 -6.38 -4.45 -0.93
N LEU A 69 -7.45 -3.75 -1.33
CA LEU A 69 -8.34 -3.06 -0.40
C LEU A 69 -9.05 -4.06 0.52
N ASN A 70 -9.61 -5.14 -0.05
CA ASN A 70 -10.31 -6.19 0.70
C ASN A 70 -9.37 -6.86 1.72
N TRP A 71 -8.12 -7.14 1.33
CA TRP A 71 -7.12 -7.72 2.23
C TRP A 71 -6.86 -6.83 3.45
N CYS A 72 -6.92 -5.50 3.29
CA CYS A 72 -6.77 -4.53 4.38
C CYS A 72 -8.07 -4.25 5.15
N GLY A 73 -9.21 -4.90 4.81
CA GLY A 73 -10.50 -4.63 5.42
C GLY A 73 -11.14 -3.30 4.98
N ILE A 74 -10.69 -2.73 3.86
CA ILE A 74 -11.18 -1.48 3.31
C ILE A 74 -12.22 -1.79 2.23
N PHE A 75 -13.49 -1.71 2.57
CA PHE A 75 -14.58 -2.07 1.67
C PHE A 75 -15.28 -0.80 1.16
N PRO A 76 -15.24 -0.51 -0.15
CA PRO A 76 -16.02 0.55 -0.75
C PRO A 76 -17.53 0.28 -0.65
N ASP A 77 -18.31 1.31 -0.30
CA ASP A 77 -19.78 1.24 -0.30
C ASP A 77 -20.32 1.20 -1.74
N GLU A 78 -19.63 1.89 -2.65
CA GLU A 78 -19.96 1.95 -4.09
C GLU A 78 -18.68 1.69 -4.91
N ARG A 79 -18.80 0.84 -5.94
CA ARG A 79 -17.67 0.44 -6.80
C ARG A 79 -18.17 -0.08 -8.15
N PRO A 80 -17.29 -0.39 -9.13
CA PRO A 80 -17.69 -1.09 -10.34
C PRO A 80 -18.56 -2.31 -10.04
N GLY A 81 -19.72 -2.40 -10.72
CA GLY A 81 -20.73 -3.43 -10.50
C GLY A 81 -21.81 -3.07 -9.46
N THR A 82 -21.65 -2.01 -8.66
CA THR A 82 -22.71 -1.53 -7.75
C THR A 82 -23.81 -0.82 -8.54
N LYS A 83 -25.07 -1.26 -8.38
CA LYS A 83 -26.23 -0.57 -8.92
C LYS A 83 -26.58 0.63 -8.04
N SER A 84 -26.41 1.84 -8.55
CA SER A 84 -26.66 3.10 -7.83
C SER A 84 -27.02 4.18 -8.83
N ALA A 85 -27.72 5.23 -8.35
CA ALA A 85 -28.05 6.41 -9.15
C ALA A 85 -26.81 7.23 -9.58
N PHE A 86 -25.65 6.96 -8.99
CA PHE A 86 -24.39 7.68 -9.25
C PHE A 86 -23.44 6.95 -10.19
N GLY A 87 -23.71 5.67 -10.48
CA GLY A 87 -22.92 4.87 -11.41
C GLY A 87 -23.05 5.28 -12.88
N PRO A 88 -22.32 4.62 -13.77
CA PRO A 88 -21.31 3.62 -13.51
C PRO A 88 -20.02 4.17 -12.87
N TYR A 89 -19.16 3.27 -12.30
CA TYR A 89 -17.96 3.67 -11.55
C TYR A 89 -16.65 3.41 -12.30
N ARG A 90 -16.71 3.02 -13.59
CA ARG A 90 -15.58 3.10 -14.52
C ARG A 90 -15.78 4.29 -15.44
N GLN A 91 -14.73 5.07 -15.63
CA GLN A 91 -14.80 6.27 -16.47
C GLN A 91 -15.05 5.92 -17.94
N SER A 92 -14.51 4.80 -18.43
CA SER A 92 -14.76 4.31 -19.79
C SER A 92 -16.24 4.05 -20.09
N GLU A 93 -17.06 3.76 -19.09
CA GLU A 93 -18.49 3.52 -19.23
C GLU A 93 -19.33 4.82 -19.24
N ARG A 94 -18.68 6.00 -19.08
CA ARG A 94 -19.32 7.31 -18.88
C ARG A 94 -19.15 8.28 -20.06
N ASN A 95 -18.65 7.86 -21.19
CA ASN A 95 -18.35 8.73 -22.33
C ASN A 95 -19.56 9.59 -22.78
N HIS A 96 -20.77 9.05 -22.74
CA HIS A 96 -22.00 9.79 -23.07
C HIS A 96 -22.25 10.97 -22.11
N ILE A 97 -21.85 10.85 -20.84
CA ILE A 97 -21.93 11.93 -19.85
C ILE A 97 -20.93 13.02 -20.21
N TYR A 98 -19.67 12.63 -20.47
CA TYR A 98 -18.62 13.58 -20.81
C TYR A 98 -18.95 14.36 -22.09
N SER A 99 -19.46 13.68 -23.13
CA SER A 99 -19.90 14.34 -24.37
C SER A 99 -20.99 15.36 -24.14
N LYS A 100 -21.92 15.11 -23.22
CA LYS A 100 -22.96 16.07 -22.85
C LYS A 100 -22.40 17.27 -22.09
N GLU A 101 -21.52 17.02 -21.12
CA GLU A 101 -20.98 18.08 -20.26
C GLU A 101 -19.97 18.97 -20.99
N ILE A 102 -19.13 18.42 -21.89
CA ILE A 102 -18.19 19.22 -22.66
C ILE A 102 -18.91 20.19 -23.60
N LYS A 103 -20.05 19.75 -24.17
CA LYS A 103 -20.86 20.62 -25.02
C LYS A 103 -21.33 21.86 -24.26
N LYS A 104 -21.72 21.73 -23.00
CA LYS A 104 -22.12 22.88 -22.17
C LYS A 104 -21.00 23.91 -22.02
N LEU A 105 -19.75 23.45 -21.80
CA LEU A 105 -18.59 24.35 -21.71
C LEU A 105 -18.29 25.05 -23.03
N VAL A 106 -18.43 24.36 -24.16
CA VAL A 106 -18.26 24.97 -25.48
C VAL A 106 -19.38 25.98 -25.77
N ASP A 107 -20.64 25.60 -25.54
CA ASP A 107 -21.81 26.45 -25.78
C ASP A 107 -21.81 27.72 -24.89
N SER A 108 -21.25 27.63 -23.67
CA SER A 108 -21.09 28.75 -22.74
C SER A 108 -19.80 29.56 -22.93
N GLY A 109 -18.96 29.19 -23.91
CA GLY A 109 -17.71 29.89 -24.22
C GLY A 109 -16.58 29.67 -23.20
N HIS A 110 -16.69 28.62 -22.34
CA HIS A 110 -15.61 28.25 -21.40
C HIS A 110 -14.65 27.19 -21.95
N ALA A 111 -14.96 26.63 -23.13
CA ALA A 111 -14.09 25.71 -23.85
C ALA A 111 -14.18 25.98 -25.35
N TYR A 112 -13.18 25.54 -26.10
CA TYR A 112 -13.06 25.80 -27.52
C TYR A 112 -12.39 24.64 -28.26
N TYR A 113 -12.67 24.53 -29.58
CA TYR A 113 -12.07 23.53 -30.44
C TYR A 113 -10.66 23.96 -30.88
N ALA A 114 -9.70 23.05 -30.84
CA ALA A 114 -8.34 23.26 -31.32
C ALA A 114 -7.97 22.17 -32.34
N PHE A 115 -7.43 22.58 -33.46
CA PHE A 115 -7.16 21.76 -34.65
C PHE A 115 -5.67 21.58 -34.93
N ASP A 116 -4.81 22.12 -34.07
CA ASP A 116 -3.35 21.94 -34.18
C ASP A 116 -2.98 20.46 -34.12
N SER A 117 -2.10 20.02 -35.01
CA SER A 117 -1.55 18.67 -34.99
C SER A 117 -0.48 18.51 -33.90
N GLU A 118 -0.13 17.26 -33.60
CA GLU A 118 0.96 16.97 -32.63
C GLU A 118 2.31 17.49 -33.15
N GLU A 119 2.54 17.43 -34.48
CA GLU A 119 3.74 17.91 -35.15
C GLU A 119 3.85 19.44 -35.09
N GLU A 120 2.74 20.16 -35.33
CA GLU A 120 2.70 21.62 -35.22
C GLU A 120 3.02 22.08 -33.80
N LEU A 121 2.39 21.44 -32.80
CA LEU A 121 2.69 21.75 -31.40
C LEU A 121 4.10 21.34 -30.97
N ALA A 122 4.67 20.28 -31.55
CA ALA A 122 6.06 19.89 -31.33
C ALA A 122 7.03 20.93 -31.89
N SER A 123 6.73 21.48 -33.08
CA SER A 123 7.53 22.59 -33.67
C SER A 123 7.51 23.82 -32.75
N CYS A 124 6.35 24.24 -32.29
CA CYS A 124 6.23 25.37 -31.33
C CYS A 124 7.05 25.14 -30.05
N ARG A 125 7.03 23.91 -29.50
CA ARG A 125 7.84 23.58 -28.33
C ARG A 125 9.34 23.69 -28.63
N SER A 126 9.78 23.13 -29.76
CA SER A 126 11.19 23.17 -30.16
C SER A 126 11.70 24.60 -30.40
N GLU A 127 10.87 25.47 -30.96
CA GLU A 127 11.21 26.88 -31.17
C GLU A 127 11.35 27.66 -29.86
N CYS A 128 10.41 27.43 -28.91
CA CYS A 128 10.52 28.03 -27.58
C CYS A 128 11.76 27.51 -26.82
N GLU A 129 12.05 26.21 -26.89
CA GLU A 129 13.21 25.60 -26.23
C GLU A 129 14.54 26.18 -26.76
N LYS A 130 14.64 26.43 -28.07
CA LYS A 130 15.81 27.11 -28.69
C LYS A 130 16.03 28.52 -28.11
N ARG A 131 14.98 29.18 -27.65
CA ARG A 131 15.04 30.50 -26.98
C ARG A 131 15.22 30.41 -25.48
N GLY A 132 15.30 29.20 -24.92
CA GLY A 132 15.35 28.98 -23.47
C GLY A 132 13.98 29.17 -22.76
N GLU A 133 12.90 29.13 -23.50
CA GLU A 133 11.54 29.34 -23.03
C GLU A 133 10.76 28.03 -22.97
N THR A 134 9.72 27.97 -22.12
CA THR A 134 8.78 26.82 -22.13
C THR A 134 7.53 27.20 -22.88
N PHE A 135 7.17 26.42 -23.91
CA PHE A 135 5.91 26.60 -24.62
C PHE A 135 4.72 26.30 -23.70
N ILE A 136 3.80 27.23 -23.57
CA ILE A 136 2.53 27.08 -22.83
C ILE A 136 1.39 27.43 -23.79
N TYR A 137 0.43 26.54 -23.96
CA TYR A 137 -0.78 26.82 -24.73
C TYR A 137 -1.72 27.66 -23.84
N ASN A 138 -1.60 29.00 -23.88
CA ASN A 138 -2.26 29.92 -22.97
C ASN A 138 -2.96 31.08 -23.71
N PHE A 139 -3.36 32.12 -22.97
CA PHE A 139 -4.07 33.28 -23.52
C PHE A 139 -3.26 34.08 -24.56
N GLU A 140 -1.95 33.95 -24.64
CA GLU A 140 -1.09 34.57 -25.66
C GLU A 140 -0.97 33.67 -26.88
N SER A 141 -0.41 32.47 -26.70
CA SER A 141 -0.10 31.57 -27.79
C SER A 141 -1.33 31.06 -28.55
N ARG A 142 -2.50 30.90 -27.89
CA ARG A 142 -3.71 30.42 -28.56
C ARG A 142 -4.21 31.30 -29.68
N LEU A 143 -3.85 32.61 -29.71
CA LEU A 143 -4.25 33.53 -30.78
C LEU A 143 -3.47 33.31 -32.06
N GLU A 144 -2.32 32.67 -32.00
CA GLU A 144 -1.45 32.33 -33.15
C GLU A 144 -1.63 30.89 -33.62
N LEU A 145 -2.43 30.09 -32.92
CA LEU A 145 -2.62 28.67 -33.15
C LEU A 145 -3.97 28.39 -33.83
N LYS A 146 -4.12 27.18 -34.43
CA LYS A 146 -5.33 26.77 -35.17
C LYS A 146 -6.46 26.35 -34.25
N ASN A 147 -7.32 27.27 -33.88
CA ASN A 147 -8.43 26.98 -32.99
C ASN A 147 -9.64 27.87 -33.26
N SER A 148 -10.78 27.56 -32.63
CA SER A 148 -12.03 28.27 -32.86
C SER A 148 -12.08 29.71 -32.30
N LEU A 149 -11.02 30.19 -31.65
CA LEU A 149 -10.88 31.58 -31.21
C LEU A 149 -10.10 32.43 -32.22
N SER A 150 -9.17 31.82 -32.96
CA SER A 150 -8.33 32.47 -33.99
C SER A 150 -8.90 32.36 -35.41
N MET A 151 -9.79 31.38 -35.67
CA MET A 151 -10.40 31.09 -36.95
C MET A 151 -11.79 31.67 -37.09
N SER A 152 -12.24 31.87 -38.33
CA SER A 152 -13.65 32.30 -38.58
C SER A 152 -14.65 31.18 -38.26
N LYS A 153 -15.86 31.56 -37.89
CA LYS A 153 -16.94 30.58 -37.63
C LYS A 153 -17.25 29.67 -38.81
N GLY A 154 -17.08 30.18 -40.06
CA GLY A 154 -17.28 29.38 -41.27
C GLY A 154 -16.25 28.27 -41.40
N GLU A 155 -14.97 28.59 -41.23
CA GLU A 155 -13.84 27.63 -41.29
C GLU A 155 -14.00 26.56 -40.20
N VAL A 156 -14.27 26.96 -38.96
CA VAL A 156 -14.51 26.02 -37.84
C VAL A 156 -15.66 25.07 -38.16
N THR A 157 -16.78 25.61 -38.64
CA THR A 157 -17.95 24.79 -39.00
C THR A 157 -17.65 23.84 -40.15
N GLY A 158 -16.83 24.26 -41.14
CA GLY A 158 -16.35 23.44 -42.25
C GLY A 158 -15.55 22.26 -41.73
N LEU A 159 -14.49 22.53 -40.93
CA LEU A 159 -13.61 21.50 -40.35
C LEU A 159 -14.37 20.48 -39.49
N LEU A 160 -15.33 20.94 -38.68
CA LEU A 160 -16.14 20.04 -37.85
C LEU A 160 -17.06 19.16 -38.71
N LYS A 161 -17.65 19.68 -39.79
CA LYS A 161 -18.49 18.90 -40.73
C LYS A 161 -17.67 17.87 -41.51
N GLU A 162 -16.44 18.22 -41.91
CA GLU A 162 -15.49 17.33 -42.57
C GLU A 162 -14.93 16.24 -41.64
N GLY A 163 -15.26 16.29 -40.35
CA GLY A 163 -14.72 15.34 -39.37
C GLY A 163 -13.25 15.52 -39.08
N LYS A 164 -12.69 16.71 -39.28
CA LYS A 164 -11.29 17.02 -38.96
C LYS A 164 -10.99 16.71 -37.49
N GLY A 165 -9.93 15.94 -37.26
CA GLY A 165 -9.44 15.63 -35.93
C GLY A 165 -9.20 16.91 -35.11
N HIS A 166 -9.75 16.99 -33.91
CA HIS A 166 -9.63 18.14 -33.03
C HIS A 166 -9.69 17.73 -31.58
N VAL A 167 -9.18 18.58 -30.70
CA VAL A 167 -9.34 18.45 -29.27
C VAL A 167 -10.22 19.59 -28.73
N VAL A 168 -10.80 19.43 -27.56
CA VAL A 168 -11.47 20.53 -26.86
C VAL A 168 -10.58 20.99 -25.72
N ARG A 169 -10.26 22.29 -25.70
CA ARG A 169 -9.44 22.91 -24.65
C ARG A 169 -10.28 23.78 -23.74
N PHE A 170 -9.87 23.83 -22.48
CA PHE A 170 -10.45 24.76 -21.49
C PHE A 170 -9.94 26.17 -21.79
N LEU A 171 -10.84 27.15 -21.83
CA LEU A 171 -10.51 28.56 -21.98
C LEU A 171 -10.11 29.14 -20.61
N VAL A 172 -8.82 29.10 -20.29
CA VAL A 172 -8.30 29.70 -19.06
C VAL A 172 -8.42 31.24 -19.14
N PRO A 173 -9.06 31.88 -18.14
CA PRO A 173 -9.19 33.35 -18.13
C PRO A 173 -7.83 34.03 -17.98
N LYS A 174 -7.64 35.16 -18.69
CA LYS A 174 -6.41 35.95 -18.65
C LYS A 174 -6.22 36.61 -17.28
N ASN A 175 -5.02 36.46 -16.69
CA ASN A 175 -4.54 37.19 -15.51
C ASN A 175 -5.51 37.20 -14.31
N LYS A 176 -6.23 36.10 -14.09
CA LYS A 176 -7.13 35.93 -12.96
C LYS A 176 -6.36 35.35 -11.76
N ASN A 177 -6.50 35.95 -10.58
CA ASN A 177 -6.03 35.36 -9.34
C ASN A 177 -6.99 34.29 -8.84
N ILE A 178 -6.52 33.06 -8.66
CA ILE A 178 -7.29 31.91 -8.24
C ILE A 178 -6.91 31.59 -6.79
N ASN A 179 -7.79 31.92 -5.87
CA ASN A 179 -7.62 31.61 -4.46
C ASN A 179 -8.08 30.17 -4.22
N THR A 180 -7.14 29.26 -3.99
CA THR A 180 -7.42 27.87 -3.69
C THR A 180 -7.31 27.63 -2.19
N VAL A 181 -8.16 26.75 -1.66
CA VAL A 181 -8.20 26.37 -0.26
C VAL A 181 -8.11 24.85 -0.15
N ASP A 182 -7.15 24.39 0.65
CA ASP A 182 -6.95 22.99 0.94
C ASP A 182 -6.99 22.74 2.44
N VAL A 183 -7.66 21.68 2.89
CA VAL A 183 -7.85 21.38 4.32
C VAL A 183 -6.53 21.11 5.06
N ILE A 184 -5.51 20.59 4.32
CA ILE A 184 -4.21 20.20 4.88
C ILE A 184 -3.12 21.25 4.57
N ARG A 185 -3.16 21.78 3.34
CA ARG A 185 -2.12 22.69 2.82
C ARG A 185 -2.41 24.18 3.07
N GLY A 186 -3.64 24.50 3.47
CA GLY A 186 -4.07 25.88 3.65
C GLY A 186 -4.43 26.60 2.35
N GLU A 187 -4.28 27.89 2.36
CA GLU A 187 -4.64 28.77 1.24
C GLU A 187 -3.43 28.99 0.31
N SER A 188 -3.70 29.07 -0.99
CA SER A 188 -2.74 29.42 -2.02
C SER A 188 -3.37 30.31 -3.07
N ASN A 189 -2.61 31.25 -3.62
CA ASN A 189 -3.01 32.13 -4.70
C ASN A 189 -2.19 31.81 -5.95
N ILE A 190 -2.87 31.51 -7.05
CA ILE A 190 -2.23 31.14 -8.32
C ILE A 190 -2.76 32.06 -9.40
N ASN A 191 -1.86 32.74 -10.13
CA ASN A 191 -2.24 33.52 -11.29
C ASN A 191 -2.52 32.59 -12.49
N SER A 192 -3.68 32.76 -13.12
CA SER A 192 -4.09 31.95 -14.28
C SER A 192 -3.18 32.10 -15.50
N GLY A 193 -2.41 33.19 -15.60
CA GLY A 193 -1.41 33.37 -16.66
C GLY A 193 -0.31 32.29 -16.68
N LEU A 194 -0.10 31.61 -15.55
CA LEU A 194 0.83 30.49 -15.43
C LEU A 194 0.21 29.14 -15.85
N LEU A 195 -1.08 29.12 -16.16
CA LEU A 195 -1.80 27.90 -16.50
C LEU A 195 -1.92 27.73 -18.00
N ASP A 196 -1.86 26.50 -18.44
CA ASP A 196 -2.11 26.13 -19.83
C ASP A 196 -3.61 25.84 -20.06
N ASP A 197 -4.11 26.12 -21.24
CA ASP A 197 -5.45 25.76 -21.71
C ASP A 197 -5.51 24.24 -21.89
N LYS A 198 -5.74 23.54 -20.77
CA LYS A 198 -5.72 22.08 -20.72
C LYS A 198 -6.68 21.45 -21.73
N VAL A 199 -6.23 20.42 -22.42
CA VAL A 199 -7.12 19.56 -23.20
C VAL A 199 -8.12 18.92 -22.23
N LEU A 200 -9.41 19.07 -22.51
CA LEU A 200 -10.51 18.45 -21.77
C LEU A 200 -11.02 17.19 -22.46
N MET A 201 -11.16 17.23 -23.80
CA MET A 201 -11.53 16.08 -24.62
C MET A 201 -10.44 15.85 -25.68
N LYS A 202 -10.02 14.61 -25.83
CA LYS A 202 -9.05 14.18 -26.84
C LYS A 202 -9.73 14.00 -28.21
N ALA A 203 -8.94 13.89 -29.27
CA ALA A 203 -9.43 13.70 -30.63
C ALA A 203 -10.21 12.38 -30.84
N ASP A 204 -9.95 11.38 -29.99
CA ASP A 204 -10.66 10.10 -29.97
C ASP A 204 -12.00 10.17 -29.24
N GLY A 205 -12.42 11.34 -28.75
CA GLY A 205 -13.64 11.55 -28.00
C GLY A 205 -13.59 11.09 -26.54
N THR A 206 -12.40 10.74 -26.03
CA THR A 206 -12.24 10.40 -24.61
C THR A 206 -11.84 11.62 -23.78
N PRO A 207 -12.31 11.74 -22.51
CA PRO A 207 -11.95 12.87 -21.66
C PRO A 207 -10.52 12.75 -21.15
N THR A 208 -9.93 13.88 -20.80
CA THR A 208 -8.71 13.89 -19.97
C THR A 208 -9.05 13.82 -18.49
N TYR A 209 -8.05 13.51 -17.68
CA TYR A 209 -8.17 13.42 -16.22
C TYR A 209 -8.86 14.64 -15.59
N HIS A 210 -8.42 15.86 -15.94
CA HIS A 210 -8.95 17.07 -15.32
C HIS A 210 -10.46 17.22 -15.52
N PHE A 211 -10.95 16.95 -16.71
CA PHE A 211 -12.35 17.07 -17.04
C PHE A 211 -13.18 15.93 -16.44
N ALA A 212 -12.78 14.67 -16.67
CA ALA A 212 -13.50 13.52 -16.15
C ALA A 212 -13.61 13.55 -14.62
N ASN A 213 -12.53 13.90 -13.93
CA ASN A 213 -12.47 13.95 -12.47
C ASN A 213 -13.49 14.98 -11.91
N VAL A 214 -13.52 16.20 -12.48
CA VAL A 214 -14.45 17.26 -12.01
C VAL A 214 -15.90 16.91 -12.30
N VAL A 215 -16.19 16.39 -13.50
CA VAL A 215 -17.56 15.97 -13.88
C VAL A 215 -18.06 14.85 -12.97
N ASP A 216 -17.22 13.84 -12.75
CA ASP A 216 -17.60 12.69 -11.92
C ASP A 216 -17.75 13.06 -10.46
N ASP A 217 -16.84 13.85 -9.91
CA ASP A 217 -16.92 14.31 -8.52
C ASP A 217 -18.23 15.13 -8.28
N HIS A 218 -18.62 15.96 -9.25
CA HIS A 218 -19.89 16.67 -9.17
C HIS A 218 -21.11 15.74 -9.26
N LEU A 219 -21.17 14.89 -10.27
CA LEU A 219 -22.32 14.02 -10.51
C LEU A 219 -22.45 12.90 -9.48
N MET A 220 -21.35 12.40 -8.95
CA MET A 220 -21.31 11.43 -7.84
C MET A 220 -21.50 12.10 -6.47
N LYS A 221 -21.72 13.43 -6.44
CA LYS A 221 -21.95 14.21 -5.20
C LYS A 221 -20.80 14.10 -4.20
N ILE A 222 -19.57 14.06 -4.69
CA ILE A 222 -18.39 14.04 -3.84
C ILE A 222 -18.31 15.34 -3.04
N THR A 223 -18.17 15.21 -1.72
CA THR A 223 -18.12 16.36 -0.81
C THR A 223 -16.70 16.73 -0.42
N HIS A 224 -15.79 15.73 -0.41
CA HIS A 224 -14.37 15.93 -0.10
C HIS A 224 -13.53 15.12 -1.07
N VAL A 225 -12.54 15.77 -1.67
CA VAL A 225 -11.53 15.19 -2.54
C VAL A 225 -10.27 15.00 -1.74
N ILE A 226 -10.04 13.78 -1.24
CA ILE A 226 -8.83 13.41 -0.49
C ILE A 226 -7.94 12.61 -1.44
N ARG A 227 -6.74 13.16 -1.77
CA ARG A 227 -5.81 12.56 -2.75
C ARG A 227 -4.37 12.91 -2.45
N GLY A 228 -3.40 12.31 -3.15
CA GLY A 228 -1.98 12.62 -2.96
C GLY A 228 -1.62 14.04 -3.42
N GLU A 229 -0.61 14.63 -2.80
CA GLU A 229 -0.14 16.00 -3.10
C GLU A 229 0.46 16.17 -4.50
N GLU A 230 0.79 15.09 -5.19
CA GLU A 230 1.20 15.12 -6.60
C GLU A 230 0.14 15.75 -7.51
N TRP A 231 -1.10 15.82 -7.06
CA TRP A 231 -2.22 16.44 -7.76
C TRP A 231 -2.48 17.90 -7.35
N LEU A 232 -1.71 18.44 -6.41
CA LEU A 232 -1.85 19.83 -5.97
C LEU A 232 -1.73 20.85 -7.12
N PRO A 233 -0.80 20.69 -8.10
CA PRO A 233 -0.73 21.58 -9.26
C PRO A 233 -2.01 21.63 -10.11
N SER A 234 -2.85 20.61 -10.03
CA SER A 234 -4.13 20.54 -10.76
C SER A 234 -5.27 21.32 -10.08
N LEU A 235 -5.07 21.76 -8.84
CA LEU A 235 -6.13 22.33 -8.02
C LEU A 235 -6.71 23.59 -8.64
N ALA A 236 -5.88 24.50 -9.16
CA ALA A 236 -6.31 25.74 -9.80
C ALA A 236 -7.20 25.49 -11.02
N ILE A 237 -6.82 24.55 -11.89
CA ILE A 237 -7.63 24.16 -13.06
C ILE A 237 -8.95 23.55 -12.63
N HIS A 238 -8.99 22.72 -11.60
CA HIS A 238 -10.23 22.16 -11.08
C HIS A 238 -11.15 23.25 -10.51
N PHE A 239 -10.59 24.25 -9.81
CA PHE A 239 -11.36 25.39 -9.31
C PHE A 239 -12.01 26.19 -10.45
N LEU A 240 -11.26 26.45 -11.51
CA LEU A 240 -11.77 27.14 -12.70
C LEU A 240 -12.85 26.31 -13.42
N LEU A 241 -12.70 24.99 -13.52
CA LEU A 241 -13.71 24.11 -14.12
C LEU A 241 -15.01 24.10 -13.33
N TYR A 242 -14.94 24.00 -11.99
CA TYR A 242 -16.15 24.11 -11.14
C TYR A 242 -16.85 25.47 -11.32
N GLU A 243 -16.06 26.55 -11.44
CA GLU A 243 -16.60 27.89 -11.68
C GLU A 243 -17.25 28.00 -13.05
N ALA A 244 -16.60 27.51 -14.10
CA ALA A 244 -17.13 27.54 -15.47
C ALA A 244 -18.45 26.76 -15.62
N PHE A 245 -18.63 25.70 -14.84
CA PHE A 245 -19.89 24.97 -14.76
C PHE A 245 -20.93 25.61 -13.83
N GLY A 246 -20.57 26.60 -13.03
CA GLY A 246 -21.44 27.13 -11.96
C GLY A 246 -21.69 26.10 -10.84
N TRP A 247 -20.83 25.12 -10.67
CA TRP A 247 -20.98 24.06 -9.68
C TRP A 247 -20.34 24.40 -8.33
N LYS A 248 -20.99 23.94 -7.25
CA LYS A 248 -20.39 24.01 -5.93
C LYS A 248 -19.18 23.08 -5.85
N ARG A 249 -18.05 23.59 -5.42
CA ARG A 249 -16.80 22.84 -5.24
C ARG A 249 -16.87 21.92 -4.01
N PRO A 250 -16.28 20.72 -4.06
CA PRO A 250 -15.98 19.92 -2.86
C PRO A 250 -14.88 20.57 -2.04
N SER A 251 -14.70 20.15 -0.80
CA SER A 251 -13.49 20.44 -0.02
C SER A 251 -12.32 19.59 -0.55
N PHE A 252 -11.14 20.19 -0.68
CA PHE A 252 -9.93 19.48 -1.13
C PHE A 252 -8.99 19.23 0.04
N ALA A 253 -8.33 18.07 0.05
CA ALA A 253 -7.33 17.69 1.03
C ALA A 253 -6.21 16.89 0.34
N HIS A 254 -5.02 17.49 0.22
CA HIS A 254 -3.87 16.88 -0.41
C HIS A 254 -2.94 16.25 0.64
N LEU A 255 -2.90 14.92 0.65
CA LEU A 255 -2.09 14.13 1.56
C LEU A 255 -0.61 14.25 1.21
N PRO A 256 0.29 14.33 2.21
CA PRO A 256 1.73 14.40 1.97
C PRO A 256 2.26 13.14 1.28
N LEU A 257 3.40 13.25 0.59
CA LEU A 257 4.08 12.08 0.02
C LEU A 257 4.57 11.13 1.11
N ILE A 258 4.60 9.84 0.79
CA ILE A 258 5.45 8.89 1.50
C ILE A 258 6.83 8.97 0.87
N LEU A 259 7.83 9.32 1.68
CA LEU A 259 9.20 9.48 1.26
C LEU A 259 10.00 8.19 1.45
N ASN A 260 11.10 8.09 0.76
CA ASN A 260 12.08 7.01 0.98
C ASN A 260 12.57 7.00 2.44
N PRO A 261 13.11 5.89 2.96
CA PRO A 261 13.62 5.80 4.32
C PRO A 261 14.67 6.88 4.67
N ASN A 262 15.44 7.33 3.71
CA ASN A 262 16.44 8.40 3.88
C ASN A 262 15.84 9.82 3.75
N GLY A 263 14.53 9.96 3.62
CA GLY A 263 13.84 11.26 3.46
C GLY A 263 13.98 11.91 2.09
N LYS A 264 14.72 11.31 1.15
CA LYS A 264 14.97 11.90 -0.17
C LYS A 264 14.08 11.28 -1.24
N GLY A 265 13.17 12.08 -1.78
CA GLY A 265 12.28 11.70 -2.86
C GLY A 265 11.13 10.76 -2.46
N LYS A 266 10.17 10.60 -3.36
CA LYS A 266 8.98 9.77 -3.19
C LYS A 266 9.36 8.28 -3.11
N LEU A 267 8.74 7.54 -2.19
CA LEU A 267 8.87 6.08 -2.11
C LEU A 267 8.44 5.44 -3.45
N SER A 268 9.28 4.58 -3.97
CA SER A 268 9.10 3.93 -5.27
C SER A 268 9.43 2.43 -5.21
N LYS A 269 9.02 1.67 -6.24
CA LYS A 269 9.40 0.28 -6.43
C LYS A 269 10.92 0.07 -6.30
N ARG A 270 11.72 0.91 -7.00
CA ARG A 270 13.19 0.82 -6.97
C ARG A 270 13.78 1.03 -5.58
N SER A 271 13.18 1.92 -4.78
CA SER A 271 13.63 2.15 -3.40
C SER A 271 13.30 0.96 -2.49
N GLY A 272 12.16 0.33 -2.68
CA GLY A 272 11.79 -0.90 -1.96
C GLY A 272 12.72 -2.06 -2.31
N GLU A 273 13.01 -2.29 -3.59
CA GLU A 273 13.94 -3.33 -4.06
C GLU A 273 15.34 -3.13 -3.47
N LYS A 274 15.87 -1.90 -3.49
CA LYS A 274 17.17 -1.57 -2.86
C LYS A 274 17.17 -1.75 -1.35
N GLY A 275 16.05 -1.49 -0.70
CA GLY A 275 15.87 -1.63 0.74
C GLY A 275 15.49 -3.05 1.20
N GLY A 276 15.27 -3.99 0.29
CA GLY A 276 14.89 -5.37 0.61
C GLY A 276 13.46 -5.51 1.16
N PHE A 277 12.55 -4.59 0.82
CA PHE A 277 11.16 -4.63 1.26
C PHE A 277 10.17 -4.34 0.13
N PRO A 278 8.96 -4.90 0.17
CA PRO A 278 7.93 -4.63 -0.81
C PRO A 278 7.32 -3.23 -0.64
N VAL A 279 6.69 -2.72 -1.71
CA VAL A 279 5.92 -1.47 -1.68
C VAL A 279 4.46 -1.68 -2.11
N PHE A 280 4.06 -2.94 -2.27
CA PHE A 280 2.72 -3.36 -2.68
C PHE A 280 2.03 -4.11 -1.55
N PRO A 281 0.71 -3.99 -1.37
CA PRO A 281 -0.01 -4.69 -0.30
C PRO A 281 0.05 -6.21 -0.42
N ILE A 282 -0.22 -6.74 -1.61
CA ILE A 282 -0.27 -8.17 -1.91
C ILE A 282 0.56 -8.46 -3.17
N ARG A 283 0.84 -9.73 -3.43
CA ARG A 283 1.57 -10.18 -4.64
C ARG A 283 0.87 -9.71 -5.91
N TRP A 284 1.66 -9.22 -6.85
CA TRP A 284 1.25 -8.96 -8.21
C TRP A 284 1.76 -10.05 -9.15
N GLU A 285 0.87 -10.58 -9.99
CA GLU A 285 1.17 -11.63 -10.99
C GLU A 285 0.85 -11.12 -12.40
N GLY A 286 1.50 -10.03 -12.82
CA GLY A 286 1.48 -9.54 -14.19
C GLY A 286 2.72 -10.01 -14.97
N GLU A 287 3.11 -9.26 -15.99
CA GLU A 287 4.36 -9.50 -16.76
C GLU A 287 5.58 -9.62 -15.84
N THR A 288 5.63 -8.82 -14.79
CA THR A 288 6.64 -8.91 -13.73
C THR A 288 5.97 -9.38 -12.43
N LYS A 289 6.48 -10.47 -11.84
CA LYS A 289 6.02 -10.92 -10.52
C LYS A 289 6.62 -10.02 -9.43
N LEU A 290 5.77 -9.47 -8.57
CA LEU A 290 6.19 -8.58 -7.48
C LEU A 290 5.65 -9.12 -6.15
N THR A 291 6.53 -9.20 -5.17
CA THR A 291 6.16 -9.58 -3.80
C THR A 291 5.42 -8.43 -3.12
N GLY A 292 4.38 -8.76 -2.35
CA GLY A 292 3.66 -7.82 -1.51
C GLY A 292 4.01 -7.95 -0.03
N PHE A 293 3.50 -7.02 0.78
CA PHE A 293 3.64 -7.07 2.24
C PHE A 293 3.01 -8.32 2.85
N LYS A 294 1.92 -8.81 2.27
CA LYS A 294 1.28 -10.07 2.66
C LYS A 294 2.28 -11.24 2.58
N GLU A 295 2.97 -11.37 1.47
CA GLU A 295 3.93 -12.44 1.22
C GLU A 295 5.25 -12.23 1.98
N TYR A 296 5.56 -10.97 2.34
CA TYR A 296 6.64 -10.63 3.25
C TYR A 296 6.33 -11.06 4.70
N GLY A 297 5.08 -11.39 5.00
CA GLY A 297 4.61 -11.85 6.32
C GLY A 297 4.06 -10.73 7.20
N ILE A 298 3.67 -9.61 6.62
CA ILE A 298 2.97 -8.53 7.32
C ILE A 298 1.47 -8.85 7.38
N LEU A 299 0.88 -8.71 8.56
CA LEU A 299 -0.57 -8.81 8.76
C LEU A 299 -1.27 -7.54 8.25
N PRO A 300 -2.49 -7.65 7.70
CA PRO A 300 -3.21 -6.48 7.21
C PRO A 300 -3.41 -5.40 8.29
N ALA A 301 -3.73 -5.81 9.52
CA ALA A 301 -3.87 -4.89 10.65
C ALA A 301 -2.56 -4.16 10.99
N GLY A 302 -1.41 -4.85 10.91
CA GLY A 302 -0.09 -4.25 11.09
C GLY A 302 0.21 -3.18 10.03
N LEU A 303 -0.07 -3.48 8.76
CA LEU A 303 0.10 -2.52 7.67
C LEU A 303 -0.84 -1.32 7.82
N VAL A 304 -2.12 -1.55 8.12
CA VAL A 304 -3.12 -0.48 8.31
C VAL A 304 -2.72 0.46 9.44
N ASN A 305 -2.34 -0.08 10.60
CA ASN A 305 -1.87 0.74 11.73
C ASN A 305 -0.65 1.58 11.35
N TYR A 306 0.34 0.96 10.71
CA TYR A 306 1.53 1.67 10.28
C TYR A 306 1.21 2.79 9.28
N LEU A 307 0.40 2.51 8.25
CA LEU A 307 0.06 3.50 7.21
C LEU A 307 -0.68 4.71 7.78
N THR A 308 -1.46 4.55 8.85
CA THR A 308 -2.10 5.72 9.49
C THR A 308 -1.07 6.67 10.07
N THR A 309 0.07 6.17 10.58
CA THR A 309 1.13 7.02 11.12
C THR A 309 1.91 7.82 10.06
N LEU A 310 1.71 7.51 8.78
CA LEU A 310 2.33 8.23 7.67
C LEU A 310 1.48 9.45 7.26
N GLY A 311 1.50 10.46 8.10
CA GLY A 311 0.81 11.72 7.91
C GLY A 311 -0.29 12.02 8.95
N TRP A 312 -0.67 11.04 9.78
CA TRP A 312 -1.60 11.25 10.90
C TRP A 312 -1.22 10.32 12.06
N SER A 313 -1.49 10.74 13.28
CA SER A 313 -1.36 9.88 14.47
C SER A 313 -2.49 10.17 15.44
N PRO A 314 -3.01 9.15 16.14
CA PRO A 314 -3.86 9.37 17.30
C PRO A 314 -3.13 10.24 18.33
N LYS A 315 -3.84 11.14 19.02
CA LYS A 315 -3.23 12.02 20.04
C LYS A 315 -2.69 11.24 21.24
N GLU A 316 -3.25 10.09 21.53
CA GLU A 316 -2.82 9.20 22.59
C GLU A 316 -2.02 8.07 21.96
N GLY A 317 -0.72 7.99 22.27
CA GLY A 317 0.25 7.03 21.72
C GLY A 317 0.04 5.60 22.18
N SER A 318 -1.15 5.08 22.06
CA SER A 318 -1.55 3.76 22.53
C SER A 318 -1.31 2.71 21.45
N GLY A 319 -0.20 2.07 21.43
CA GLY A 319 -0.02 0.74 20.85
C GLY A 319 -0.67 0.50 19.48
N ILE A 320 -1.34 -0.64 19.35
CA ILE A 320 -2.09 -1.04 18.16
C ILE A 320 -3.58 -0.74 18.34
N LEU A 321 -4.22 -0.38 17.22
CA LEU A 321 -5.64 -0.03 17.18
C LEU A 321 -6.34 -0.87 16.10
N SER A 322 -7.56 -1.28 16.36
CA SER A 322 -8.45 -1.85 15.35
C SER A 322 -8.83 -0.80 14.29
N LEU A 323 -9.26 -1.25 13.12
CA LEU A 323 -9.74 -0.35 12.06
C LEU A 323 -10.94 0.48 12.53
N GLU A 324 -11.78 -0.07 13.43
CA GLU A 324 -12.91 0.63 14.03
C GLU A 324 -12.45 1.75 14.97
N GLU A 325 -11.48 1.49 15.85
CA GLU A 325 -10.89 2.51 16.73
C GLU A 325 -10.20 3.62 15.95
N LEU A 326 -9.41 3.26 14.92
CA LEU A 326 -8.81 4.22 14.00
C LEU A 326 -9.88 5.10 13.34
N THR A 327 -11.01 4.51 12.94
CA THR A 327 -12.14 5.23 12.35
C THR A 327 -12.72 6.24 13.35
N LYS A 328 -12.95 5.85 14.60
CA LYS A 328 -13.49 6.74 15.64
C LYS A 328 -12.57 7.92 15.95
N MET A 329 -11.27 7.72 15.82
CA MET A 329 -10.25 8.73 16.18
C MET A 329 -9.86 9.64 15.01
N PHE A 330 -9.98 9.18 13.74
CA PHE A 330 -9.45 9.86 12.58
C PHE A 330 -10.03 11.27 12.39
N GLN A 331 -9.16 12.25 12.20
CA GLN A 331 -9.55 13.63 11.89
C GLN A 331 -8.74 14.15 10.70
N LEU A 332 -9.43 14.45 9.60
CA LEU A 332 -8.80 14.93 8.37
C LEU A 332 -7.97 16.22 8.59
N LYS A 333 -8.47 17.12 9.42
CA LYS A 333 -7.77 18.38 9.77
C LYS A 333 -6.49 18.19 10.58
N SER A 334 -6.31 17.02 11.19
CA SER A 334 -5.11 16.69 11.98
C SER A 334 -4.04 15.98 11.13
N VAL A 335 -4.29 15.78 9.83
CA VAL A 335 -3.27 15.27 8.91
C VAL A 335 -2.21 16.34 8.73
N VAL A 336 -0.94 15.98 8.94
CA VAL A 336 0.19 16.90 8.78
C VAL A 336 0.51 17.13 7.30
N SER A 337 1.03 18.31 6.97
CA SER A 337 1.38 18.66 5.59
C SER A 337 2.77 18.13 5.16
N GLY A 338 3.66 17.86 6.11
CA GLY A 338 5.02 17.36 5.81
C GLY A 338 5.04 15.92 5.32
N GLY A 339 5.95 15.58 4.40
CA GLY A 339 6.18 14.22 3.96
C GLY A 339 6.57 13.28 5.12
N ALA A 340 6.11 12.04 5.07
CA ALA A 340 6.42 11.01 6.07
C ALA A 340 7.40 9.99 5.52
N ASN A 341 8.53 9.78 6.18
CA ASN A 341 9.52 8.79 5.79
C ASN A 341 8.98 7.38 6.03
N PHE A 342 9.14 6.50 5.04
CA PHE A 342 8.86 5.09 5.22
C PHE A 342 9.90 4.47 6.15
N ASP A 343 9.44 3.77 7.19
CA ASP A 343 10.27 3.12 8.20
C ASP A 343 9.85 1.66 8.33
N LEU A 344 10.71 0.75 7.84
CA LEU A 344 10.46 -0.69 7.86
C LEU A 344 10.45 -1.26 9.28
N GLU A 345 11.32 -0.77 10.16
CA GLU A 345 11.41 -1.28 11.53
C GLU A 345 10.17 -0.86 12.34
N LYS A 346 9.65 0.34 12.10
CA LYS A 346 8.37 0.77 12.67
C LYS A 346 7.21 -0.07 12.15
N LEU A 347 7.20 -0.42 10.85
CA LEU A 347 6.19 -1.35 10.30
C LEU A 347 6.29 -2.72 10.96
N LYS A 348 7.49 -3.28 11.08
CA LYS A 348 7.72 -4.55 11.77
C LYS A 348 7.28 -4.50 13.24
N TRP A 349 7.53 -3.39 13.92
CA TRP A 349 7.07 -3.19 15.29
C TRP A 349 5.54 -3.27 15.41
N PHE A 350 4.79 -2.57 14.54
CA PHE A 350 3.34 -2.68 14.51
C PHE A 350 2.90 -4.12 14.22
N ASN A 351 3.54 -4.76 13.27
CA ASN A 351 3.22 -6.14 12.91
C ASN A 351 3.49 -7.12 14.05
N HIS A 352 4.64 -6.99 14.71
CA HIS A 352 4.99 -7.76 15.91
C HIS A 352 3.91 -7.64 16.99
N LYS A 353 3.45 -6.42 17.29
CA LYS A 353 2.38 -6.20 18.25
C LYS A 353 1.07 -6.90 17.87
N HIS A 354 0.72 -6.89 16.60
CA HIS A 354 -0.45 -7.63 16.11
C HIS A 354 -0.25 -9.16 16.14
N ILE A 355 0.96 -9.66 15.90
CA ILE A 355 1.30 -11.09 16.07
C ILE A 355 1.15 -11.50 17.53
N GLN A 356 1.62 -10.70 18.48
CA GLN A 356 1.52 -10.99 19.91
C GLN A 356 0.08 -11.22 20.38
N VAL A 357 -0.86 -10.36 19.94
CA VAL A 357 -2.27 -10.44 20.36
C VAL A 357 -3.13 -11.40 19.53
N ALA A 358 -2.64 -11.82 18.36
CA ALA A 358 -3.36 -12.74 17.51
C ALA A 358 -3.45 -14.15 18.11
N SER A 359 -4.55 -14.87 17.80
CA SER A 359 -4.65 -16.29 18.19
C SER A 359 -3.63 -17.14 17.43
N ASN A 360 -3.18 -18.21 18.05
CA ASN A 360 -2.21 -19.11 17.44
C ASN A 360 -2.78 -19.77 16.18
N GLU A 361 -4.06 -20.11 16.17
CA GLU A 361 -4.79 -20.70 15.05
C GLU A 361 -4.78 -19.75 13.84
N PHE A 362 -5.08 -18.47 14.08
CA PHE A 362 -5.04 -17.44 13.04
C PHE A 362 -3.62 -17.31 12.43
N LEU A 363 -2.59 -17.30 13.27
CA LEU A 363 -1.21 -17.22 12.82
C LEU A 363 -0.79 -18.45 12.03
N VAL A 364 -1.23 -19.64 12.44
CA VAL A 364 -0.98 -20.89 11.72
C VAL A 364 -1.62 -20.88 10.34
N ASP A 365 -2.87 -20.42 10.21
CA ASP A 365 -3.54 -20.30 8.91
C ASP A 365 -2.77 -19.35 7.96
N LYS A 366 -2.24 -18.24 8.50
CA LYS A 366 -1.40 -17.32 7.72
C LYS A 366 -0.06 -17.93 7.35
N LEU A 367 0.57 -18.64 8.29
CA LEU A 367 1.86 -19.30 8.07
C LEU A 367 1.75 -20.41 7.03
N GLN A 368 0.73 -21.27 7.12
CA GLN A 368 0.49 -22.34 6.14
C GLN A 368 0.17 -21.80 4.74
N ALA A 369 -0.44 -20.61 4.64
CA ALA A 369 -0.65 -19.94 3.36
C ALA A 369 0.65 -19.43 2.72
N LEU A 370 1.67 -19.13 3.52
CA LEU A 370 2.94 -18.55 3.07
C LEU A 370 4.07 -19.58 2.91
N ASN A 371 4.00 -20.71 3.61
CA ASN A 371 5.12 -21.66 3.69
C ASN A 371 4.66 -23.10 3.42
N ASP A 372 5.25 -23.74 2.40
CA ASP A 372 4.88 -25.09 1.97
C ASP A 372 5.22 -26.19 2.99
N SER A 373 6.31 -26.03 3.74
CA SER A 373 6.67 -26.96 4.80
C SER A 373 5.70 -26.87 5.98
N ALA A 374 5.33 -25.65 6.37
CA ALA A 374 4.30 -25.43 7.39
C ALA A 374 2.93 -25.99 6.94
N ARG A 375 2.61 -25.88 5.66
CA ARG A 375 1.36 -26.43 5.09
C ARG A 375 1.26 -27.97 5.21
N LYS A 376 2.40 -28.66 5.14
CA LYS A 376 2.49 -30.12 5.30
C LYS A 376 2.52 -30.57 6.76
N THR A 377 2.64 -29.63 7.69
CA THR A 377 2.72 -29.91 9.12
C THR A 377 1.32 -29.96 9.72
N GLU A 378 1.09 -30.91 10.65
CA GLU A 378 -0.18 -31.05 11.36
C GLU A 378 -0.53 -29.75 12.09
N LYS A 379 -1.75 -29.22 11.82
CA LYS A 379 -2.20 -27.91 12.30
C LYS A 379 -2.14 -27.80 13.83
N LYS A 380 -2.59 -28.85 14.58
CA LYS A 380 -2.60 -28.85 16.05
C LYS A 380 -1.20 -28.73 16.65
N ARG A 381 -0.25 -29.49 16.14
CA ARG A 381 1.17 -29.39 16.55
C ARG A 381 1.75 -28.03 16.25
N LEU A 382 1.45 -27.50 15.04
CA LEU A 382 1.94 -26.18 14.61
C LEU A 382 1.36 -25.06 15.48
N THR A 383 0.08 -25.17 15.88
CA THR A 383 -0.57 -24.19 16.79
C THR A 383 0.12 -24.13 18.15
N ASN A 384 0.47 -25.29 18.73
CA ASN A 384 1.19 -25.34 19.97
C ASN A 384 2.59 -24.71 19.85
N ALA A 385 3.30 -25.03 18.75
CA ALA A 385 4.64 -24.49 18.49
C ALA A 385 4.62 -22.97 18.29
N VAL A 386 3.67 -22.43 17.54
CA VAL A 386 3.52 -20.98 17.31
C VAL A 386 3.38 -20.24 18.65
N GLY A 387 2.62 -20.78 19.61
CA GLY A 387 2.48 -20.20 20.94
C GLY A 387 3.81 -20.06 21.71
N MET A 388 4.81 -20.88 21.38
CA MET A 388 6.14 -20.82 22.05
C MET A 388 7.05 -19.72 21.49
N VAL A 389 6.81 -19.22 20.28
CA VAL A 389 7.74 -18.30 19.58
C VAL A 389 7.15 -16.99 19.13
N LYS A 390 5.81 -16.84 19.12
CA LYS A 390 5.16 -15.63 18.54
C LYS A 390 5.66 -14.32 19.16
N GLU A 391 6.07 -14.36 20.42
CA GLU A 391 6.63 -13.20 21.14
C GLU A 391 7.99 -12.73 20.58
N ARG A 392 8.60 -13.48 19.65
CA ARG A 392 9.89 -13.18 19.04
C ARG A 392 9.80 -12.84 17.56
N ALA A 393 8.65 -13.09 16.93
CA ALA A 393 8.48 -12.93 15.50
C ALA A 393 8.02 -11.50 15.15
N ASN A 394 8.68 -10.85 14.21
CA ASN A 394 8.27 -9.57 13.66
C ASN A 394 7.37 -9.74 12.43
N THR A 395 7.46 -10.90 11.76
CA THR A 395 6.64 -11.26 10.60
C THR A 395 6.11 -12.67 10.74
N VAL A 396 5.02 -12.97 10.03
CA VAL A 396 4.47 -14.34 9.99
C VAL A 396 5.49 -15.31 9.35
N SER A 397 6.27 -14.85 8.38
CA SER A 397 7.31 -15.67 7.74
C SER A 397 8.42 -16.05 8.72
N GLU A 398 8.79 -15.17 9.66
CA GLU A 398 9.77 -15.47 10.69
C GLU A 398 9.32 -16.57 11.65
N LEU A 399 8.00 -16.78 11.83
CA LEU A 399 7.52 -17.88 12.68
C LEU A 399 8.06 -19.22 12.24
N TRP A 400 8.09 -19.52 10.92
CA TRP A 400 8.64 -20.79 10.44
C TRP A 400 10.13 -20.92 10.73
N GLU A 401 10.91 -19.88 10.52
CA GLU A 401 12.34 -19.90 10.81
C GLU A 401 12.64 -20.16 12.29
N LEU A 402 11.78 -19.62 13.18
CA LEU A 402 11.86 -19.84 14.62
C LEU A 402 11.39 -21.22 15.07
N LEU A 403 10.63 -21.94 14.22
CA LEU A 403 9.97 -23.21 14.56
C LEU A 403 10.54 -24.42 13.83
N LYS A 404 11.13 -24.26 12.65
CA LYS A 404 11.44 -25.35 11.72
C LYS A 404 12.21 -26.51 12.36
N TYR A 405 13.07 -26.23 13.33
CA TYR A 405 13.83 -27.25 14.06
C TYR A 405 12.97 -28.15 14.97
N LEU A 406 11.75 -27.75 15.28
CA LEU A 406 10.79 -28.59 16.00
C LEU A 406 10.16 -29.68 15.12
N PHE A 407 10.21 -29.50 13.80
CA PHE A 407 9.56 -30.36 12.81
C PHE A 407 10.51 -31.03 11.83
N LEU A 408 11.70 -30.45 11.64
CA LEU A 408 12.71 -30.91 10.69
C LEU A 408 14.02 -31.18 11.41
N ASP A 409 14.68 -32.27 11.06
CA ASP A 409 16.02 -32.55 11.56
C ASP A 409 17.02 -31.53 10.99
N PRO A 410 17.99 -31.03 11.80
CA PRO A 410 19.01 -30.11 11.30
C PRO A 410 19.82 -30.75 10.17
N LYS A 411 19.91 -30.05 9.03
CA LYS A 411 20.76 -30.47 7.91
C LYS A 411 22.10 -29.77 7.90
N GLU A 412 22.16 -28.60 8.50
CA GLU A 412 23.34 -27.75 8.59
C GLU A 412 23.49 -27.27 10.03
N TYR A 413 24.71 -27.04 10.44
CA TYR A 413 25.05 -26.56 11.77
C TYR A 413 25.82 -25.25 11.67
N ASP A 414 25.45 -24.28 12.49
CA ASP A 414 26.11 -22.98 12.53
C ASP A 414 27.59 -23.11 12.95
N GLU A 415 28.50 -22.67 12.09
CA GLU A 415 29.94 -22.78 12.33
C GLU A 415 30.39 -22.13 13.63
N LYS A 416 29.79 -20.99 14.03
CA LYS A 416 30.13 -20.32 15.29
C LYS A 416 29.69 -21.15 16.49
N SER A 417 28.59 -21.87 16.36
CA SER A 417 28.08 -22.78 17.38
C SER A 417 28.98 -24.02 17.50
N LEU A 418 29.37 -24.61 16.38
CA LEU A 418 30.30 -25.74 16.35
C LEU A 418 31.67 -25.40 16.99
N LYS A 419 32.21 -24.21 16.70
CA LYS A 419 33.48 -23.73 17.29
C LYS A 419 33.43 -23.55 18.81
N LYS A 420 32.20 -23.35 19.37
CA LYS A 420 32.01 -23.21 20.83
C LYS A 420 31.81 -24.54 21.55
N ILE A 421 31.49 -25.60 20.82
CA ILE A 421 31.42 -26.95 21.40
C ILE A 421 32.83 -27.44 21.62
N LYS A 422 33.15 -27.78 22.86
CA LYS A 422 34.44 -28.43 23.18
C LYS A 422 34.45 -29.86 22.62
N LYS A 423 35.44 -30.19 21.83
CA LYS A 423 35.61 -31.54 21.29
C LYS A 423 35.92 -32.57 22.38
N ASP A 424 36.68 -32.16 23.42
CA ASP A 424 36.95 -33.00 24.56
C ASP A 424 35.68 -33.38 25.33
N GLY A 425 35.37 -34.67 25.33
CA GLY A 425 34.20 -35.21 26.01
C GLY A 425 32.90 -35.12 25.21
N LEU A 426 32.91 -34.69 23.94
CA LEU A 426 31.71 -34.64 23.07
C LEU A 426 31.06 -36.02 22.96
N ASP A 427 31.85 -37.07 22.71
CA ASP A 427 31.35 -38.45 22.60
C ASP A 427 30.70 -38.92 23.89
N LYS A 428 31.24 -38.55 25.05
CA LYS A 428 30.66 -38.89 26.36
C LYS A 428 29.30 -38.21 26.56
N ILE A 429 29.19 -36.92 26.19
CA ILE A 429 27.92 -36.18 26.26
C ILE A 429 26.90 -36.81 25.30
N CYS A 430 27.29 -37.14 24.07
CA CYS A 430 26.39 -37.77 23.11
C CYS A 430 25.90 -39.14 23.59
N SER A 431 26.84 -39.97 24.13
CA SER A 431 26.49 -41.29 24.69
C SER A 431 25.51 -41.17 25.86
N GLU A 432 25.74 -40.21 26.76
CA GLU A 432 24.83 -40.01 27.89
C GLU A 432 23.47 -39.52 27.44
N ILE A 433 23.38 -38.61 26.48
CA ILE A 433 22.09 -38.17 25.95
C ILE A 433 21.30 -39.35 25.38
N ILE A 434 21.96 -40.25 24.65
CA ILE A 434 21.34 -41.47 24.10
C ILE A 434 20.85 -42.37 25.23
N SER A 435 21.73 -42.64 26.21
CA SER A 435 21.38 -43.45 27.38
C SER A 435 20.19 -42.89 28.15
N LEU A 436 20.20 -41.60 28.46
CA LEU A 436 19.08 -40.96 29.13
C LEU A 436 17.77 -41.05 28.34
N CYS A 437 17.80 -41.02 27.00
CA CYS A 437 16.62 -41.22 26.17
C CYS A 437 16.04 -42.64 26.30
N GLU A 438 16.85 -43.66 26.66
CA GLU A 438 16.40 -45.03 26.84
C GLU A 438 15.82 -45.30 28.23
N TYR A 439 16.32 -44.61 29.25
CA TYR A 439 15.96 -44.89 30.65
C TYR A 439 15.03 -43.86 31.28
N THR A 440 14.74 -42.75 30.61
CA THR A 440 13.87 -41.67 31.12
C THR A 440 12.55 -41.69 30.37
N ASP A 441 11.45 -41.96 31.07
CA ASP A 441 10.09 -41.92 30.50
C ASP A 441 9.53 -40.52 30.48
N ASP A 442 10.04 -39.60 31.29
CA ASP A 442 9.58 -38.23 31.41
C ASP A 442 10.51 -37.21 30.75
N PRO A 443 10.16 -36.66 29.59
CA PRO A 443 10.93 -35.61 28.95
C PRO A 443 11.16 -34.36 29.81
N CYS A 444 10.32 -34.14 30.84
CA CYS A 444 10.42 -32.93 31.69
C CYS A 444 11.63 -32.99 32.66
N SER A 445 12.07 -34.16 33.05
CA SER A 445 13.21 -34.35 33.95
C SER A 445 14.56 -34.48 33.19
N PHE A 446 14.52 -34.62 31.88
CA PHE A 446 15.69 -34.95 31.04
C PHE A 446 16.85 -33.95 31.18
N VAL A 447 16.54 -32.64 31.09
CA VAL A 447 17.59 -31.59 31.13
C VAL A 447 18.25 -31.53 32.49
N ASP A 448 17.52 -31.73 33.56
CA ASP A 448 18.09 -31.70 34.93
C ASP A 448 18.91 -32.96 35.20
N SER A 449 18.45 -34.13 34.73
CA SER A 449 19.22 -35.38 34.81
C SER A 449 20.56 -35.24 34.04
N LEU A 450 20.51 -34.65 32.84
CA LEU A 450 21.71 -34.43 32.05
C LEU A 450 22.70 -33.44 32.70
N LYS A 451 22.21 -32.39 33.35
CA LYS A 451 23.05 -31.46 34.12
C LYS A 451 23.71 -32.16 35.32
N MET A 452 22.91 -32.92 36.09
CA MET A 452 23.42 -33.68 37.25
C MET A 452 24.51 -34.67 36.86
N TRP A 453 24.32 -35.38 35.73
CA TRP A 453 25.34 -36.25 35.18
C TRP A 453 26.61 -35.48 34.82
N GLY A 454 26.46 -34.31 34.19
CA GLY A 454 27.56 -33.46 33.81
C GLY A 454 28.41 -33.00 34.98
N GLU A 455 27.79 -32.52 36.04
CA GLU A 455 28.48 -32.12 37.28
C GLU A 455 29.31 -33.25 37.85
N LYS A 456 28.77 -34.47 37.89
CA LYS A 456 29.47 -35.67 38.36
C LYS A 456 30.66 -36.05 37.46
N ASN A 457 30.64 -35.76 36.18
CA ASN A 457 31.62 -36.13 35.19
C ASN A 457 32.57 -35.00 34.77
N GLY A 458 32.51 -33.84 35.47
CA GLY A 458 33.41 -32.71 35.23
C GLY A 458 33.03 -31.82 34.05
N PHE A 459 31.80 -31.89 33.57
CA PHE A 459 31.29 -31.04 32.50
C PHE A 459 30.44 -29.90 33.08
N GLY A 460 30.76 -28.67 32.71
CA GLY A 460 29.96 -27.52 33.14
C GLY A 460 28.56 -27.51 32.51
N ALA A 461 27.53 -27.12 33.29
CA ALA A 461 26.16 -27.06 32.82
C ALA A 461 25.98 -26.23 31.52
N GLY A 462 26.73 -25.13 31.37
CA GLY A 462 26.72 -24.32 30.13
C GLY A 462 27.25 -25.09 28.90
N GLN A 463 28.29 -25.93 29.08
CA GLN A 463 28.81 -26.77 28.00
C GLN A 463 27.78 -27.79 27.55
N ILE A 464 27.15 -28.49 28.48
CA ILE A 464 26.11 -29.48 28.20
C ILE A 464 24.92 -28.83 27.47
N MET A 465 24.40 -27.73 28.00
CA MET A 465 23.29 -27.04 27.41
C MET A 465 23.59 -26.53 26.00
N MET A 466 24.77 -25.96 25.75
CA MET A 466 25.20 -25.52 24.42
C MET A 466 25.35 -26.69 23.45
N THR A 467 25.99 -27.75 23.87
CA THR A 467 26.18 -28.94 23.03
C THR A 467 24.88 -29.57 22.65
N THR A 468 24.01 -29.85 23.61
CA THR A 468 22.69 -30.44 23.38
C THR A 468 21.84 -29.57 22.46
N ARG A 469 21.80 -28.25 22.71
CA ARG A 469 21.06 -27.32 21.87
C ARG A 469 21.59 -27.31 20.44
N THR A 470 22.88 -27.22 20.24
CA THR A 470 23.47 -27.22 18.89
C THR A 470 23.13 -28.49 18.15
N ILE A 471 23.21 -29.65 18.78
CA ILE A 471 22.82 -30.93 18.18
C ILE A 471 21.35 -30.95 17.76
N LEU A 472 20.45 -30.49 18.64
CA LEU A 472 19.00 -30.58 18.40
C LEU A 472 18.46 -29.53 17.46
N VAL A 473 19.10 -28.36 17.38
CA VAL A 473 18.56 -27.17 16.67
C VAL A 473 19.41 -26.77 15.48
N GLY A 474 20.67 -27.20 15.41
CA GLY A 474 21.66 -26.75 14.44
C GLY A 474 22.37 -25.44 14.82
N GLY A 475 22.11 -24.89 16.03
CA GLY A 475 22.70 -23.63 16.49
C GLY A 475 22.36 -23.32 17.95
N LEU A 476 22.84 -22.17 18.45
CA LEU A 476 22.62 -21.75 19.84
C LEU A 476 21.34 -21.00 20.11
N SER A 477 20.67 -20.49 19.07
CA SER A 477 19.41 -19.75 19.19
C SER A 477 18.19 -20.68 19.20
N GLY A 478 17.15 -20.30 19.93
CA GLY A 478 15.91 -21.08 20.01
C GLY A 478 15.13 -20.81 21.30
N ILE A 479 14.02 -21.51 21.49
CA ILE A 479 13.25 -21.51 22.73
C ILE A 479 13.99 -22.30 23.82
N ASP A 480 13.43 -22.35 25.01
CA ASP A 480 13.97 -23.14 26.11
C ASP A 480 14.23 -24.60 25.69
N LEU A 481 15.40 -25.16 26.08
CA LEU A 481 15.84 -26.50 25.66
C LEU A 481 14.90 -27.59 26.17
N GLN A 482 14.38 -27.44 27.40
CA GLN A 482 13.44 -28.39 27.96
C GLN A 482 12.13 -28.42 27.14
N LYS A 483 11.65 -27.24 26.73
CA LYS A 483 10.47 -27.14 25.84
C LYS A 483 10.70 -27.78 24.48
N ILE A 484 11.91 -27.67 23.92
CA ILE A 484 12.28 -28.35 22.67
C ILE A 484 12.19 -29.87 22.85
N ILE A 485 12.84 -30.41 23.87
CA ILE A 485 12.90 -31.86 24.13
C ILE A 485 11.48 -32.42 24.39
N SER A 486 10.70 -31.73 25.23
CA SER A 486 9.30 -32.13 25.50
C SER A 486 8.41 -32.09 24.25
N PHE A 487 8.69 -31.19 23.30
CA PHE A 487 7.91 -31.07 22.06
C PHE A 487 8.28 -32.13 21.02
N ILE A 488 9.60 -32.37 20.80
CA ILE A 488 10.05 -33.32 19.78
C ILE A 488 10.00 -34.77 20.25
N GLY A 489 10.13 -35.02 21.56
CA GLY A 489 10.15 -36.34 22.19
C GLY A 489 11.56 -36.97 22.21
N LEU A 490 11.75 -37.90 23.14
CA LEU A 490 13.08 -38.51 23.40
C LEU A 490 13.56 -39.36 22.24
N GLU A 491 12.68 -40.01 21.49
CA GLU A 491 13.03 -40.78 20.29
C GLU A 491 13.71 -39.89 19.23
N VAL A 492 13.15 -38.70 18.96
CA VAL A 492 13.74 -37.74 18.02
C VAL A 492 15.02 -37.14 18.55
N VAL A 493 15.13 -36.90 19.87
CA VAL A 493 16.37 -36.46 20.51
C VAL A 493 17.47 -37.48 20.25
N SER A 494 17.24 -38.77 20.59
CA SER A 494 18.22 -39.85 20.37
C SER A 494 18.63 -39.95 18.91
N LYS A 495 17.68 -39.95 17.98
CA LYS A 495 17.92 -39.98 16.53
C LYS A 495 18.86 -38.84 16.08
N ARG A 496 18.61 -37.60 16.54
CA ARG A 496 19.41 -36.43 16.16
C ARG A 496 20.83 -36.52 16.73
N VAL A 497 21.00 -37.02 17.95
CA VAL A 497 22.29 -37.19 18.57
C VAL A 497 23.11 -38.27 17.84
N VAL A 498 22.49 -39.41 17.48
CA VAL A 498 23.13 -40.47 16.69
C VAL A 498 23.54 -39.95 15.30
N ALA A 499 22.70 -39.14 14.67
CA ALA A 499 23.03 -38.53 13.37
C ALA A 499 24.20 -37.56 13.48
N PHE A 500 24.26 -36.75 14.53
CA PHE A 500 25.31 -35.78 14.79
C PHE A 500 26.65 -36.47 15.10
N SER A 501 26.67 -37.53 15.94
CA SER A 501 27.87 -38.24 16.30
C SER A 501 28.57 -38.95 15.12
N LYS A 502 27.84 -39.19 14.02
CA LYS A 502 28.41 -39.76 12.78
C LYS A 502 29.03 -38.69 11.85
N MET A 503 28.91 -37.43 12.18
CA MET A 503 29.50 -36.33 11.42
C MET A 503 30.96 -36.15 11.83
N ASN A 504 31.85 -36.08 10.85
CA ASN A 504 33.26 -35.71 11.08
C ASN A 504 33.33 -34.20 11.38
N ILE A 505 33.19 -33.83 12.66
CA ILE A 505 33.20 -32.43 13.11
C ILE A 505 34.57 -32.08 13.72
#